data_41e967efb595fb83a5360da766f50a6e
#
_entry.id   41e967efb595fb83a5360da766f50a6e
#
_cell.length_a   1.000
_cell.length_b   1.000
_cell.length_c   1.000
_cell.angle_alpha   90.00
_cell.angle_beta   90.00
_cell.angle_gamma   90.00
#
_symmetry.space_group_name_H-M   'P 1'
#
loop_
_entity.id
_entity.type
_entity.pdbx_description
1 polymer ?
#
loop_
_entity_poly.entity_id
_entity_poly.type
_entity_poly.pdbx_seq_one_letter_code
_entity_poly.pdbx_strand_id
1 'polypeptide(L)'
;MTAIRGQSAGSRSVPVPSTRATTAGSVLVDEHTGLQQVRIVRHPVFGGQLYLDGDLQISESDSAYGIAMVSPLLGLGRLERVAILGGGDGGVLCELLRTLEPLGHLPRELTMVEIDARVIELCRIHLPAVCGDAFSHPGANVVIGDAFAWIAQARGLDAVVYDLTMDPVREDQPRDAFVAEIVALVARALRPGGVFSMQCCGHGRADPDDRAERRRLLPLIRQTVDAHFVDRCEQDVLVPSYRDLWTFLSARKPG
;
A
#
# COMPACT_ATOMS: atom_id res chain seq x y z
N MET A 1 51.99 14.44 -22.31
CA MET A 1 51.17 15.52 -21.84
C MET A 1 50.05 15.74 -22.83
N THR A 2 48.85 15.29 -22.57
CA THR A 2 47.62 15.79 -23.18
C THR A 2 46.46 15.22 -22.37
N ALA A 3 45.83 16.10 -21.61
CA ALA A 3 44.73 15.79 -20.73
C ALA A 3 43.44 15.58 -21.55
N ILE A 4 42.77 14.45 -21.37
CA ILE A 4 41.45 14.19 -21.90
C ILE A 4 40.45 14.58 -20.79
N ARG A 5 39.68 15.63 -21.05
CA ARG A 5 38.53 16.04 -20.19
C ARG A 5 37.41 15.04 -20.39
N GLY A 6 37.04 14.33 -19.32
CA GLY A 6 35.81 13.57 -19.25
C GLY A 6 34.61 14.51 -19.10
N GLN A 7 33.68 14.46 -20.05
CA GLN A 7 32.37 15.08 -19.94
C GLN A 7 31.50 14.15 -19.06
N SER A 8 31.01 14.68 -17.95
CA SER A 8 29.98 14.04 -17.14
C SER A 8 28.67 14.04 -17.93
N ALA A 9 28.19 12.87 -18.31
CA ALA A 9 26.84 12.69 -18.81
C ALA A 9 25.86 12.92 -17.65
N GLY A 10 25.11 14.00 -17.73
CA GLY A 10 24.02 14.28 -16.80
C GLY A 10 22.95 13.20 -16.93
N SER A 11 22.69 12.51 -15.86
CA SER A 11 21.55 11.63 -15.66
C SER A 11 20.28 12.48 -15.85
N ARG A 12 19.56 12.25 -16.94
CA ARG A 12 18.20 12.75 -17.10
C ARG A 12 17.29 11.80 -16.32
N SER A 13 16.85 12.23 -15.15
CA SER A 13 15.70 11.64 -14.49
C SER A 13 14.52 11.72 -15.45
N VAL A 14 13.95 10.58 -15.81
CA VAL A 14 12.68 10.50 -16.53
C VAL A 14 11.62 11.01 -15.55
N PRO A 15 10.86 12.06 -15.89
CA PRO A 15 9.80 12.52 -15.01
C PRO A 15 8.69 11.45 -14.98
N VAL A 16 8.42 10.93 -13.79
CA VAL A 16 7.18 10.19 -13.52
C VAL A 16 6.02 11.15 -13.81
N PRO A 17 5.02 10.79 -14.61
CA PRO A 17 3.90 11.68 -14.89
C PRO A 17 3.12 11.88 -13.59
N SER A 18 3.33 13.06 -12.97
CA SER A 18 2.50 13.49 -11.85
C SER A 18 1.10 13.75 -12.39
N THR A 19 0.11 13.04 -11.87
CA THR A 19 -1.27 13.54 -11.87
C THR A 19 -1.22 14.91 -11.20
N ARG A 20 -1.16 15.97 -12.00
CA ARG A 20 -1.22 17.35 -11.50
C ARG A 20 -2.56 17.52 -10.79
N ALA A 21 -2.54 17.28 -9.48
CA ALA A 21 -3.61 17.68 -8.62
C ALA A 21 -3.77 19.18 -8.75
N THR A 22 -4.86 19.62 -9.36
CA THR A 22 -5.35 20.98 -9.22
C THR A 22 -5.65 21.17 -7.75
N THR A 23 -4.72 21.75 -7.03
CA THR A 23 -4.75 21.94 -5.58
C THR A 23 -5.79 23.00 -5.22
N ALA A 24 -7.05 22.62 -5.22
CA ALA A 24 -8.14 23.43 -4.66
C ALA A 24 -8.30 23.13 -3.16
N GLY A 25 -7.19 23.14 -2.39
CA GLY A 25 -7.23 22.86 -0.95
C GLY A 25 -6.18 23.66 -0.17
N SER A 26 -6.38 23.83 1.14
CA SER A 26 -5.36 24.41 2.01
C SER A 26 -4.32 23.36 2.38
N VAL A 27 -3.04 23.72 2.25
CA VAL A 27 -1.92 22.89 2.67
C VAL A 27 -1.85 22.91 4.20
N LEU A 28 -1.86 21.72 4.81
CA LEU A 28 -1.71 21.53 6.26
C LEU A 28 -0.28 21.13 6.61
N VAL A 29 0.36 20.32 5.75
CA VAL A 29 1.73 19.84 5.88
C VAL A 29 2.39 19.87 4.51
N ASP A 30 3.66 20.25 4.48
CA ASP A 30 4.53 20.12 3.29
C ASP A 30 5.98 20.04 3.79
N GLU A 31 6.48 18.82 4.01
CA GLU A 31 7.81 18.58 4.57
C GLU A 31 8.44 17.31 4.00
N HIS A 32 9.78 17.26 4.02
CA HIS A 32 10.55 16.07 3.67
C HIS A 32 10.96 15.33 4.95
N THR A 33 10.59 14.06 5.08
CA THR A 33 10.84 13.27 6.31
C THR A 33 12.26 12.72 6.42
N GLY A 34 13.05 12.86 5.37
CA GLY A 34 14.34 12.19 5.20
C GLY A 34 14.25 10.96 4.30
N LEU A 35 13.04 10.42 4.12
CA LEU A 35 12.75 9.30 3.22
C LEU A 35 11.98 9.76 1.98
N GLN A 36 11.00 10.65 2.16
CA GLN A 36 10.09 11.10 1.10
C GLN A 36 9.50 12.47 1.39
N GLN A 37 8.95 13.12 0.38
CA GLN A 37 8.17 14.34 0.53
C GLN A 37 6.75 13.99 0.97
N VAL A 38 6.35 14.49 2.13
CA VAL A 38 4.99 14.30 2.68
C VAL A 38 4.22 15.60 2.55
N ARG A 39 3.07 15.55 1.93
CA ARG A 39 2.16 16.66 1.83
C ARG A 39 0.76 16.26 2.27
N ILE A 40 0.17 17.02 3.18
CA ILE A 40 -1.23 16.85 3.57
C ILE A 40 -1.99 18.12 3.23
N VAL A 41 -3.13 17.95 2.56
CA VAL A 41 -3.99 19.05 2.15
C VAL A 41 -5.42 18.82 2.62
N ARG A 42 -6.17 19.89 2.87
CA ARG A 42 -7.62 19.85 3.11
C ARG A 42 -8.34 20.15 1.80
N HIS A 43 -8.85 19.11 1.14
CA HIS A 43 -9.61 19.25 -0.08
C HIS A 43 -11.10 19.50 0.21
N PRO A 44 -11.80 20.44 -0.51
CA PRO A 44 -13.18 20.80 -0.19
C PRO A 44 -14.21 19.66 -0.39
N VAL A 45 -13.90 18.68 -1.25
CA VAL A 45 -14.79 17.56 -1.56
C VAL A 45 -14.36 16.27 -0.87
N PHE A 46 -13.06 15.97 -0.84
CA PHE A 46 -12.56 14.68 -0.38
C PHE A 46 -12.03 14.70 1.07
N GLY A 47 -12.08 15.87 1.74
CA GLY A 47 -11.53 16.02 3.09
C GLY A 47 -10.01 16.10 3.11
N GLY A 48 -9.39 15.62 4.17
CA GLY A 48 -7.94 15.52 4.25
C GLY A 48 -7.40 14.50 3.25
N GLN A 49 -6.28 14.84 2.61
CA GLN A 49 -5.62 14.00 1.61
C GLN A 49 -4.12 13.92 1.91
N LEU A 50 -3.57 12.70 1.85
CA LEU A 50 -2.14 12.42 1.95
C LEU A 50 -1.54 12.27 0.57
N TYR A 51 -0.41 12.96 0.33
CA TYR A 51 0.45 12.78 -0.83
C TYR A 51 1.85 12.40 -0.37
N LEU A 52 2.45 11.40 -1.02
CA LEU A 52 3.85 11.00 -0.85
C LEU A 52 4.56 11.18 -2.19
N ASP A 53 5.66 11.94 -2.22
CA ASP A 53 6.40 12.30 -3.42
C ASP A 53 5.56 12.89 -4.57
N GLY A 54 4.43 13.51 -4.20
CA GLY A 54 3.47 14.11 -5.13
C GLY A 54 2.32 13.20 -5.55
N ASP A 55 2.36 11.92 -5.22
CA ASP A 55 1.31 10.95 -5.52
C ASP A 55 0.28 10.86 -4.41
N LEU A 56 -0.99 10.94 -4.77
CA LEU A 56 -2.11 10.80 -3.84
C LEU A 56 -2.20 9.37 -3.31
N GLN A 57 -2.08 9.23 -1.99
CA GLN A 57 -2.14 7.92 -1.32
C GLN A 57 -3.54 7.59 -0.81
N ILE A 58 -4.18 8.52 -0.12
CA ILE A 58 -5.49 8.32 0.50
C ILE A 58 -6.20 9.65 0.76
N SER A 59 -7.51 9.62 0.89
CA SER A 59 -8.29 10.72 1.45
C SER A 59 -9.33 10.24 2.46
N GLU A 60 -9.90 11.18 3.22
CA GLU A 60 -10.98 10.89 4.17
C GLU A 60 -12.24 10.31 3.49
N SER A 61 -12.39 10.46 2.19
CA SER A 61 -13.53 9.92 1.41
C SER A 61 -13.33 8.47 0.93
N ASP A 62 -12.17 7.87 1.15
CA ASP A 62 -11.75 6.64 0.48
C ASP A 62 -11.91 5.37 1.32
N SER A 63 -12.88 5.33 2.24
CA SER A 63 -13.14 4.14 3.08
C SER A 63 -13.32 2.84 2.28
N ALA A 64 -13.80 2.94 1.05
CA ALA A 64 -13.95 1.79 0.16
C ALA A 64 -12.63 1.07 -0.15
N TYR A 65 -11.50 1.80 -0.13
CA TYR A 65 -10.15 1.24 -0.27
C TYR A 65 -9.83 0.27 0.89
N GLY A 66 -9.93 0.73 2.13
CA GLY A 66 -9.68 -0.11 3.31
C GLY A 66 -10.60 -1.32 3.37
N ILE A 67 -11.90 -1.13 3.07
CA ILE A 67 -12.88 -2.23 3.00
C ILE A 67 -12.44 -3.29 1.97
N ALA A 68 -12.00 -2.87 0.78
CA ALA A 68 -11.54 -3.80 -0.25
C ALA A 68 -10.31 -4.60 0.19
N MET A 69 -9.39 -3.97 0.92
CA MET A 69 -8.17 -4.61 1.43
C MET A 69 -8.46 -5.61 2.55
N VAL A 70 -9.46 -5.35 3.39
CA VAL A 70 -9.76 -6.14 4.59
C VAL A 70 -10.79 -7.25 4.33
N SER A 71 -11.77 -7.01 3.46
CA SER A 71 -12.88 -7.96 3.22
C SER A 71 -12.45 -9.40 2.89
N PRO A 72 -11.33 -9.69 2.19
CA PRO A 72 -10.90 -11.06 1.94
C PRO A 72 -10.57 -11.86 3.21
N LEU A 73 -10.24 -11.17 4.31
CA LEU A 73 -9.88 -11.80 5.58
C LEU A 73 -11.10 -12.36 6.31
N LEU A 74 -12.29 -11.81 6.06
CA LEU A 74 -13.53 -12.22 6.71
C LEU A 74 -13.89 -13.70 6.45
N GLY A 75 -13.42 -14.29 5.36
CA GLY A 75 -13.63 -15.68 5.02
C GLY A 75 -12.72 -16.67 5.76
N LEU A 76 -11.81 -16.22 6.62
CA LEU A 76 -10.83 -17.08 7.28
C LEU A 76 -11.28 -17.65 8.64
N GLY A 77 -12.42 -17.22 9.17
CA GLY A 77 -12.83 -17.58 10.53
C GLY A 77 -11.92 -16.93 11.58
N ARG A 78 -11.40 -17.72 12.53
CA ARG A 78 -10.50 -17.19 13.55
C ARG A 78 -9.12 -16.87 12.97
N LEU A 79 -8.67 -15.64 13.22
CA LEU A 79 -7.35 -15.15 12.86
C LEU A 79 -6.44 -15.13 14.10
N GLU A 80 -5.24 -15.69 13.98
CA GLU A 80 -4.24 -15.64 15.06
C GLU A 80 -3.16 -14.58 14.76
N ARG A 81 -2.67 -14.53 13.51
CA ARG A 81 -1.54 -13.68 13.12
C ARG A 81 -1.78 -12.99 11.79
N VAL A 82 -1.88 -11.68 11.81
CA VAL A 82 -2.10 -10.84 10.62
C VAL A 82 -1.01 -9.79 10.51
N ALA A 83 -0.50 -9.58 9.30
CA ALA A 83 0.43 -8.51 8.99
C ALA A 83 -0.14 -7.53 7.95
N ILE A 84 0.09 -6.23 8.17
CA ILE A 84 -0.09 -5.17 7.19
C ILE A 84 1.30 -4.67 6.83
N LEU A 85 1.66 -4.70 5.55
CA LEU A 85 2.92 -4.20 5.03
C LEU A 85 2.69 -2.82 4.43
N GLY A 86 3.30 -1.79 5.00
CA GLY A 86 3.00 -0.39 4.73
C GLY A 86 1.76 0.10 5.48
N GLY A 87 1.04 1.04 4.88
CA GLY A 87 -0.19 1.60 5.43
C GLY A 87 0.05 2.65 6.50
N GLY A 88 1.11 3.46 6.36
CA GLY A 88 1.48 4.52 7.31
C GLY A 88 0.42 5.60 7.52
N ASP A 89 -0.59 5.69 6.64
CA ASP A 89 -1.78 6.51 6.84
C ASP A 89 -2.75 5.95 7.89
N GLY A 90 -2.66 4.66 8.22
CA GLY A 90 -3.48 3.96 9.21
C GLY A 90 -4.88 3.55 8.73
N GLY A 91 -5.26 3.83 7.49
CA GLY A 91 -6.61 3.57 6.98
C GLY A 91 -6.96 2.08 6.95
N VAL A 92 -6.06 1.24 6.43
CA VAL A 92 -6.24 -0.21 6.40
C VAL A 92 -6.24 -0.81 7.81
N LEU A 93 -5.35 -0.35 8.69
CA LEU A 93 -5.32 -0.80 10.08
C LEU A 93 -6.62 -0.43 10.81
N CYS A 94 -7.09 0.82 10.65
CA CYS A 94 -8.35 1.29 11.23
C CYS A 94 -9.54 0.47 10.74
N GLU A 95 -9.61 0.21 9.44
CA GLU A 95 -10.68 -0.58 8.85
C GLU A 95 -10.68 -2.03 9.35
N LEU A 96 -9.48 -2.64 9.50
CA LEU A 96 -9.36 -4.00 10.02
C LEU A 96 -9.86 -4.09 11.47
N LEU A 97 -9.43 -3.17 12.33
CA LEU A 97 -9.89 -3.09 13.72
C LEU A 97 -11.40 -2.88 13.78
N ARG A 98 -11.91 -1.88 13.07
CA ARG A 98 -13.34 -1.53 13.00
C ARG A 98 -14.22 -2.70 12.55
N THR A 99 -13.69 -3.52 11.63
CA THR A 99 -14.42 -4.65 11.05
C THR A 99 -14.39 -5.88 11.95
N LEU A 100 -13.25 -6.21 12.55
CA LEU A 100 -13.06 -7.49 13.26
C LEU A 100 -13.38 -7.40 14.75
N GLU A 101 -13.16 -6.25 15.38
CA GLU A 101 -13.38 -6.09 16.83
C GLU A 101 -14.84 -6.31 17.24
N PRO A 102 -15.88 -5.73 16.57
CA PRO A 102 -17.28 -5.97 16.92
C PRO A 102 -17.70 -7.43 16.74
N LEU A 103 -16.98 -8.20 15.92
CA LEU A 103 -17.23 -9.62 15.69
C LEU A 103 -16.53 -10.50 16.72
N GLY A 104 -15.68 -9.94 17.58
CA GLY A 104 -14.81 -10.73 18.47
C GLY A 104 -13.72 -11.52 17.73
N HIS A 105 -13.36 -11.09 16.52
CA HIS A 105 -12.44 -11.80 15.63
C HIS A 105 -11.08 -11.10 15.49
N LEU A 106 -10.73 -10.18 16.40
CA LEU A 106 -9.41 -9.58 16.38
C LEU A 106 -8.33 -10.66 16.42
N PRO A 107 -7.31 -10.57 15.56
CA PRO A 107 -6.18 -11.50 15.62
C PRO A 107 -5.41 -11.31 16.93
N ARG A 108 -4.83 -12.39 17.43
CA ARG A 108 -3.97 -12.34 18.62
C ARG A 108 -2.72 -11.49 18.41
N GLU A 109 -2.17 -11.53 17.18
CA GLU A 109 -1.02 -10.74 16.76
C GLU A 109 -1.41 -9.99 15.47
N LEU A 110 -1.68 -8.70 15.58
CA LEU A 110 -1.87 -7.79 14.45
C LEU A 110 -0.66 -6.87 14.38
N THR A 111 0.14 -7.02 13.34
CA THR A 111 1.35 -6.20 13.15
C THR A 111 1.23 -5.39 11.88
N MET A 112 1.42 -4.07 11.98
CA MET A 112 1.62 -3.17 10.85
C MET A 112 3.09 -2.77 10.80
N VAL A 113 3.71 -2.81 9.62
CA VAL A 113 5.12 -2.47 9.42
C VAL A 113 5.24 -1.30 8.47
N GLU A 114 5.68 -0.15 8.97
CA GLU A 114 5.84 1.09 8.22
C GLU A 114 7.26 1.62 8.38
N ILE A 115 7.88 2.06 7.28
CA ILE A 115 9.26 2.55 7.31
C ILE A 115 9.37 3.98 7.82
N ASP A 116 8.36 4.80 7.57
CA ASP A 116 8.38 6.23 7.88
C ASP A 116 7.51 6.58 9.09
N ALA A 117 8.14 6.61 10.26
CA ALA A 117 7.46 6.97 11.50
C ALA A 117 6.83 8.38 11.45
N ARG A 118 7.39 9.29 10.63
CA ARG A 118 6.88 10.64 10.50
C ARG A 118 5.55 10.69 9.74
N VAL A 119 5.35 9.82 8.75
CA VAL A 119 4.05 9.67 8.07
C VAL A 119 2.97 9.30 9.08
N ILE A 120 3.21 8.31 9.93
CA ILE A 120 2.27 7.90 11.00
C ILE A 120 1.93 9.09 11.91
N GLU A 121 2.95 9.82 12.38
CA GLU A 121 2.76 10.97 13.27
C GLU A 121 1.90 12.05 12.61
N LEU A 122 2.20 12.40 11.35
CA LEU A 122 1.46 13.41 10.59
C LEU A 122 0.02 12.99 10.33
N CYS A 123 -0.22 11.73 10.00
CA CYS A 123 -1.57 11.19 9.77
C CYS A 123 -2.40 11.18 11.06
N ARG A 124 -1.81 10.83 12.20
CA ARG A 124 -2.49 10.94 13.51
C ARG A 124 -2.98 12.35 13.82
N ILE A 125 -2.19 13.37 13.45
CA ILE A 125 -2.50 14.77 13.73
C ILE A 125 -3.51 15.34 12.72
N HIS A 126 -3.31 15.06 11.45
CA HIS A 126 -3.99 15.79 10.38
C HIS A 126 -5.07 14.97 9.64
N LEU A 127 -5.05 13.64 9.77
CA LEU A 127 -5.98 12.70 9.12
C LEU A 127 -6.68 11.77 10.12
N PRO A 128 -7.18 12.26 11.28
CA PRO A 128 -7.81 11.39 12.28
C PRO A 128 -9.07 10.69 11.75
N ALA A 129 -9.72 11.20 10.72
CA ALA A 129 -10.85 10.53 10.08
C ALA A 129 -10.44 9.31 9.25
N VAL A 130 -9.15 9.19 8.85
CA VAL A 130 -8.59 8.02 8.17
C VAL A 130 -8.12 6.99 9.18
N CYS A 131 -7.22 7.37 10.07
CA CYS A 131 -6.55 6.42 10.98
C CYS A 131 -7.31 6.14 12.29
N GLY A 132 -8.26 6.99 12.68
CA GLY A 132 -8.90 6.87 14.00
C GLY A 132 -7.89 6.83 15.13
N ASP A 133 -8.05 5.87 16.02
CA ASP A 133 -7.15 5.53 17.12
C ASP A 133 -6.28 4.29 16.85
N ALA A 134 -6.28 3.81 15.61
CA ALA A 134 -5.69 2.53 15.22
C ALA A 134 -4.23 2.36 15.65
N PHE A 135 -3.41 3.40 15.54
CA PHE A 135 -1.99 3.36 15.95
C PHE A 135 -1.78 3.23 17.46
N SER A 136 -2.80 3.50 18.26
CA SER A 136 -2.77 3.41 19.73
C SER A 136 -3.59 2.24 20.25
N HIS A 137 -4.22 1.48 19.36
CA HIS A 137 -5.11 0.39 19.72
C HIS A 137 -4.34 -0.74 20.39
N PRO A 138 -4.78 -1.25 21.58
CA PRO A 138 -4.03 -2.27 22.33
C PRO A 138 -3.90 -3.60 21.61
N GLY A 139 -4.78 -3.88 20.64
CA GLY A 139 -4.73 -5.07 19.78
C GLY A 139 -3.82 -4.96 18.56
N ALA A 140 -3.18 -3.79 18.34
CA ALA A 140 -2.31 -3.55 17.19
C ALA A 140 -0.86 -3.30 17.64
N ASN A 141 0.08 -3.88 16.91
CA ASN A 141 1.52 -3.64 17.06
C ASN A 141 2.04 -2.89 15.84
N VAL A 142 2.48 -1.65 16.02
CA VAL A 142 3.08 -0.83 14.95
C VAL A 142 4.59 -0.92 15.04
N VAL A 143 5.20 -1.48 14.00
CA VAL A 143 6.65 -1.66 13.89
C VAL A 143 7.19 -0.64 12.89
N ILE A 144 8.15 0.18 13.33
CA ILE A 144 8.88 1.08 12.43
C ILE A 144 10.06 0.32 11.84
N GLY A 145 10.03 0.12 10.51
CA GLY A 145 11.08 -0.60 9.82
C GLY A 145 10.74 -1.00 8.39
N ASP A 146 11.68 -1.66 7.76
CA ASP A 146 11.55 -2.17 6.40
C ASP A 146 10.62 -3.39 6.37
N ALA A 147 9.48 -3.24 5.67
CA ALA A 147 8.47 -4.30 5.53
C ALA A 147 9.01 -5.54 4.80
N PHE A 148 9.95 -5.38 3.85
CA PHE A 148 10.58 -6.50 3.14
C PHE A 148 11.51 -7.30 4.06
N ALA A 149 12.31 -6.61 4.87
CA ALA A 149 13.17 -7.25 5.84
C ALA A 149 12.35 -7.98 6.91
N TRP A 150 11.23 -7.40 7.34
CA TRP A 150 10.33 -7.98 8.32
C TRP A 150 9.62 -9.23 7.79
N ILE A 151 8.97 -9.15 6.60
CA ILE A 151 8.23 -10.27 6.02
C ILE A 151 9.16 -11.44 5.63
N ALA A 152 10.41 -11.15 5.29
CA ALA A 152 11.41 -12.18 5.00
C ALA A 152 11.63 -13.15 6.18
N GLN A 153 11.43 -12.69 7.41
CA GLN A 153 11.60 -13.47 8.63
C GLN A 153 10.27 -14.02 9.19
N ALA A 154 9.14 -13.41 8.84
CA ALA A 154 7.82 -13.82 9.31
C ALA A 154 7.44 -15.21 8.79
N ARG A 155 6.75 -16.00 9.62
CA ARG A 155 6.23 -17.32 9.26
C ARG A 155 4.90 -17.58 9.96
N GLY A 156 4.06 -18.40 9.32
CA GLY A 156 2.82 -18.90 9.94
C GLY A 156 1.74 -17.82 10.07
N LEU A 157 1.75 -16.79 9.20
CA LEU A 157 0.71 -15.77 9.16
C LEU A 157 -0.58 -16.33 8.58
N ASP A 158 -1.71 -15.94 9.15
CA ASP A 158 -3.05 -16.24 8.61
C ASP A 158 -3.37 -15.36 7.42
N ALA A 159 -2.97 -14.09 7.49
CA ALA A 159 -3.16 -13.14 6.41
C ALA A 159 -2.02 -12.13 6.32
N VAL A 160 -1.79 -11.67 5.10
CA VAL A 160 -0.92 -10.52 4.78
C VAL A 160 -1.72 -9.55 3.92
N VAL A 161 -1.78 -8.30 4.36
CA VAL A 161 -2.32 -7.18 3.61
C VAL A 161 -1.15 -6.34 3.10
N TYR A 162 -1.01 -6.23 1.78
CA TYR A 162 0.08 -5.49 1.14
C TYR A 162 -0.43 -4.10 0.72
N ASP A 163 -0.06 -3.11 1.48
CA ASP A 163 -0.46 -1.71 1.33
C ASP A 163 0.77 -0.82 1.07
N LEU A 164 1.56 -1.23 0.11
CA LEU A 164 2.75 -0.52 -0.37
C LEU A 164 2.63 -0.23 -1.86
N THR A 165 3.51 0.63 -2.36
CA THR A 165 3.66 0.85 -3.80
C THR A 165 4.04 -0.43 -4.54
N MET A 166 3.67 -0.49 -5.83
CA MET A 166 4.12 -1.52 -6.75
C MET A 166 5.38 -1.10 -7.54
N ASP A 167 5.96 0.03 -7.17
CA ASP A 167 7.21 0.51 -7.73
C ASP A 167 8.42 -0.03 -6.96
N PRO A 168 9.48 -0.45 -7.66
CA PRO A 168 10.69 -0.90 -7.00
C PRO A 168 11.31 0.20 -6.14
N VAL A 169 11.68 -0.15 -4.91
CA VAL A 169 12.39 0.78 -4.00
C VAL A 169 13.83 1.02 -4.46
N ARG A 170 14.43 0.03 -5.13
CA ARG A 170 15.79 0.13 -5.69
C ARG A 170 15.72 0.54 -7.15
N GLU A 171 16.44 1.58 -7.53
CA GLU A 171 16.47 2.13 -8.90
C GLU A 171 16.96 1.12 -9.95
N ASP A 172 17.79 0.15 -9.57
CA ASP A 172 18.36 -0.87 -10.45
C ASP A 172 17.52 -2.16 -10.52
N GLN A 173 16.43 -2.25 -9.75
CA GLN A 173 15.58 -3.44 -9.72
C GLN A 173 14.47 -3.34 -10.77
N PRO A 174 14.40 -4.26 -11.74
CA PRO A 174 13.25 -4.35 -12.66
C PRO A 174 11.96 -4.62 -11.89
N ARG A 175 10.86 -4.00 -12.34
CA ARG A 175 9.56 -4.14 -11.66
C ARG A 175 9.04 -5.58 -11.60
N ASP A 176 9.29 -6.38 -12.62
CA ASP A 176 8.92 -7.80 -12.64
C ASP A 176 9.66 -8.60 -11.56
N ALA A 177 10.96 -8.34 -11.38
CA ALA A 177 11.72 -8.92 -10.29
C ALA A 177 11.24 -8.46 -8.91
N PHE A 178 10.86 -7.19 -8.78
CA PHE A 178 10.30 -6.64 -7.55
C PHE A 178 8.96 -7.31 -7.18
N VAL A 179 8.02 -7.40 -8.13
CA VAL A 179 6.72 -8.06 -7.92
C VAL A 179 6.91 -9.54 -7.58
N ALA A 180 7.82 -10.23 -8.26
CA ALA A 180 8.12 -11.63 -7.98
C ALA A 180 8.72 -11.82 -6.58
N GLU A 181 9.61 -10.95 -6.16
CA GLU A 181 10.23 -10.99 -4.84
C GLU A 181 9.19 -10.85 -3.73
N ILE A 182 8.34 -9.82 -3.78
CA ILE A 182 7.35 -9.59 -2.72
C ILE A 182 6.32 -10.72 -2.64
N VAL A 183 5.81 -11.19 -3.77
CA VAL A 183 4.83 -12.28 -3.82
C VAL A 183 5.42 -13.57 -3.24
N ALA A 184 6.69 -13.88 -3.57
CA ALA A 184 7.39 -15.04 -3.01
C ALA A 184 7.64 -14.91 -1.50
N LEU A 185 7.99 -13.72 -1.01
CA LEU A 185 8.16 -13.43 0.43
C LEU A 185 6.85 -13.65 1.19
N VAL A 186 5.75 -13.10 0.68
CA VAL A 186 4.42 -13.27 1.28
C VAL A 186 3.99 -14.74 1.26
N ALA A 187 4.16 -15.44 0.12
CA ALA A 187 3.83 -16.86 0.03
C ALA A 187 4.59 -17.71 1.06
N ARG A 188 5.85 -17.38 1.33
CA ARG A 188 6.67 -18.07 2.34
C ARG A 188 6.22 -17.75 3.77
N ALA A 189 5.79 -16.51 4.04
CA ALA A 189 5.38 -16.07 5.36
C ALA A 189 4.01 -16.62 5.79
N LEU A 190 3.10 -16.80 4.85
CA LEU A 190 1.77 -17.34 5.11
C LEU A 190 1.82 -18.83 5.48
N ARG A 191 0.90 -19.25 6.35
CA ARG A 191 0.60 -20.69 6.54
C ARG A 191 -0.20 -21.26 5.37
N PRO A 192 -0.26 -22.58 5.19
CA PRO A 192 -1.19 -23.19 4.25
C PRO A 192 -2.63 -22.69 4.48
N GLY A 193 -3.35 -22.36 3.42
CA GLY A 193 -4.68 -21.75 3.46
C GLY A 193 -4.74 -20.29 3.89
N GLY A 194 -3.62 -19.66 4.21
CA GLY A 194 -3.54 -18.23 4.54
C GLY A 194 -3.87 -17.33 3.35
N VAL A 195 -4.31 -16.11 3.63
CA VAL A 195 -4.78 -15.15 2.61
C VAL A 195 -3.76 -14.04 2.38
N PHE A 196 -3.51 -13.76 1.12
CA PHE A 196 -2.84 -12.57 0.62
C PHE A 196 -3.89 -11.60 0.08
N SER A 197 -3.88 -10.34 0.52
CA SER A 197 -4.69 -9.25 0.01
C SER A 197 -3.80 -8.10 -0.40
N MET A 198 -4.03 -7.50 -1.58
CA MET A 198 -3.19 -6.43 -2.09
C MET A 198 -3.96 -5.45 -2.96
N GLN A 199 -3.52 -4.21 -2.96
CA GLN A 199 -3.86 -3.25 -4.01
C GLN A 199 -3.02 -3.52 -5.27
N CYS A 200 -3.55 -3.21 -6.45
CA CYS A 200 -2.84 -3.45 -7.72
C CYS A 200 -2.59 -2.16 -8.50
N CYS A 201 -3.63 -1.62 -9.12
CA CYS A 201 -3.52 -0.43 -9.96
C CYS A 201 -4.89 0.14 -10.32
N GLY A 202 -4.92 1.40 -10.75
CA GLY A 202 -6.08 2.07 -11.30
C GLY A 202 -6.47 1.57 -12.70
N HIS A 203 -7.66 1.94 -13.14
CA HIS A 203 -8.14 1.66 -14.51
C HIS A 203 -7.63 2.67 -15.53
N GLY A 204 -7.14 3.83 -15.07
CA GLY A 204 -6.66 4.92 -15.92
C GLY A 204 -7.76 5.51 -16.79
N ARG A 205 -8.95 5.71 -16.23
CA ARG A 205 -10.10 6.23 -16.99
C ARG A 205 -9.83 7.63 -17.54
N ALA A 206 -9.14 8.46 -16.76
CA ALA A 206 -8.82 9.82 -17.11
C ALA A 206 -7.45 9.97 -17.77
N ASP A 207 -6.52 9.04 -17.54
CA ASP A 207 -5.14 9.13 -17.98
C ASP A 207 -4.74 7.95 -18.89
N PRO A 208 -4.26 8.24 -20.13
CA PRO A 208 -3.76 7.20 -21.03
C PRO A 208 -2.50 6.49 -20.51
N ASP A 209 -1.65 7.17 -19.74
CA ASP A 209 -0.40 6.60 -19.20
C ASP A 209 -0.73 5.59 -18.10
N ASP A 210 -1.67 5.88 -17.21
CA ASP A 210 -2.19 4.95 -16.21
C ASP A 210 -2.78 3.70 -16.87
N ARG A 211 -3.50 3.87 -17.99
CA ARG A 211 -4.01 2.72 -18.76
C ARG A 211 -2.91 1.88 -19.39
N ALA A 212 -1.85 2.52 -19.84
CA ALA A 212 -0.68 1.80 -20.38
C ALA A 212 0.04 1.05 -19.27
N GLU A 213 0.14 1.65 -18.10
CA GLU A 213 0.71 1.04 -16.91
C GLU A 213 -0.09 -0.18 -16.46
N ARG A 214 -1.41 -0.05 -16.31
CA ARG A 214 -2.30 -1.17 -15.98
C ARG A 214 -2.12 -2.36 -16.93
N ARG A 215 -2.01 -2.11 -18.26
CA ARG A 215 -1.83 -3.17 -19.25
C ARG A 215 -0.54 -3.97 -19.07
N ARG A 216 0.47 -3.38 -18.46
CA ARG A 216 1.75 -4.04 -18.15
C ARG A 216 1.74 -4.69 -16.77
N LEU A 217 1.28 -3.95 -15.77
CA LEU A 217 1.40 -4.34 -14.37
C LEU A 217 0.40 -5.43 -13.97
N LEU A 218 -0.87 -5.30 -14.34
CA LEU A 218 -1.89 -6.24 -13.87
C LEU A 218 -1.69 -7.68 -14.38
N PRO A 219 -1.34 -7.93 -15.65
CA PRO A 219 -0.98 -9.29 -16.11
C PRO A 219 0.23 -9.87 -15.39
N LEU A 220 1.25 -9.04 -15.09
CA LEU A 220 2.41 -9.44 -14.34
C LEU A 220 2.05 -9.87 -12.90
N ILE A 221 1.26 -9.06 -12.19
CA ILE A 221 0.78 -9.38 -10.85
C ILE A 221 0.01 -10.72 -10.88
N ARG A 222 -0.94 -10.87 -11.81
CA ARG A 222 -1.73 -12.09 -11.97
C ARG A 222 -0.86 -13.33 -12.16
N GLN A 223 0.05 -13.27 -13.10
CA GLN A 223 0.96 -14.37 -13.40
C GLN A 223 1.81 -14.74 -12.18
N THR A 224 2.34 -13.73 -11.48
CA THR A 224 3.20 -13.93 -10.33
C THR A 224 2.42 -14.52 -9.14
N VAL A 225 1.20 -14.00 -8.90
CA VAL A 225 0.33 -14.53 -7.84
C VAL A 225 -0.09 -15.97 -8.14
N ASP A 226 -0.53 -16.25 -9.37
CA ASP A 226 -0.97 -17.60 -9.78
C ASP A 226 0.16 -18.65 -9.71
N ALA A 227 1.43 -18.24 -9.71
CA ALA A 227 2.56 -19.12 -9.50
C ALA A 227 2.73 -19.62 -8.06
N HIS A 228 2.15 -18.91 -7.09
CA HIS A 228 2.33 -19.18 -5.65
C HIS A 228 1.03 -19.42 -4.89
N PHE A 229 -0.10 -19.01 -5.46
CA PHE A 229 -1.40 -18.98 -4.80
C PHE A 229 -2.48 -19.64 -5.65
N VAL A 230 -3.59 -19.95 -5.00
CA VAL A 230 -4.83 -20.47 -5.61
C VAL A 230 -5.99 -19.54 -5.23
N ASP A 231 -7.16 -19.78 -5.81
CA ASP A 231 -8.40 -19.04 -5.50
C ASP A 231 -8.25 -17.52 -5.63
N ARG A 232 -7.52 -17.06 -6.65
CA ARG A 232 -7.36 -15.64 -6.91
C ARG A 232 -8.72 -15.01 -7.19
N CYS A 233 -9.04 -13.94 -6.46
CA CYS A 233 -10.22 -13.11 -6.64
C CYS A 233 -9.78 -11.66 -6.87
N GLU A 234 -10.47 -10.98 -7.76
CA GLU A 234 -10.25 -9.57 -8.05
C GLU A 234 -11.53 -8.78 -7.87
N GLN A 235 -11.41 -7.55 -7.40
CA GLN A 235 -12.51 -6.61 -7.31
C GLN A 235 -12.05 -5.23 -7.79
N ASP A 236 -12.90 -4.58 -8.57
CA ASP A 236 -12.70 -3.19 -8.98
C ASP A 236 -13.59 -2.28 -8.14
N VAL A 237 -12.99 -1.40 -7.38
CA VAL A 237 -13.65 -0.52 -6.43
C VAL A 237 -13.42 0.93 -6.82
N LEU A 238 -14.48 1.75 -6.83
CA LEU A 238 -14.35 3.19 -7.02
C LEU A 238 -13.70 3.80 -5.78
N VAL A 239 -12.51 4.39 -5.97
CA VAL A 239 -11.85 5.21 -4.95
C VAL A 239 -12.15 6.67 -5.26
N PRO A 240 -12.95 7.37 -4.44
CA PRO A 240 -13.49 8.68 -4.79
C PRO A 240 -12.43 9.73 -5.11
N SER A 241 -11.37 9.81 -4.31
CA SER A 241 -10.34 10.82 -4.52
C SER A 241 -9.46 10.55 -5.75
N TYR A 242 -9.28 9.28 -6.13
CA TYR A 242 -8.58 8.88 -7.36
C TYR A 242 -9.45 9.13 -8.60
N ARG A 243 -10.76 9.30 -8.41
CA ARG A 243 -11.75 9.44 -9.51
C ARG A 243 -11.69 8.29 -10.49
N ASP A 244 -11.26 7.13 -10.02
CA ASP A 244 -11.05 5.94 -10.84
C ASP A 244 -11.48 4.67 -10.10
N LEU A 245 -11.69 3.61 -10.86
CA LEU A 245 -11.76 2.26 -10.33
C LEU A 245 -10.34 1.77 -10.04
N TRP A 246 -10.15 1.22 -8.85
CA TRP A 246 -8.90 0.59 -8.44
C TRP A 246 -9.08 -0.91 -8.31
N THR A 247 -8.17 -1.68 -8.85
CA THR A 247 -8.22 -3.15 -8.76
C THR A 247 -7.51 -3.60 -7.49
N PHE A 248 -8.21 -4.40 -6.72
CA PHE A 248 -7.70 -5.14 -5.57
C PHE A 248 -7.70 -6.63 -5.89
N LEU A 249 -6.74 -7.34 -5.33
CA LEU A 249 -6.57 -8.78 -5.55
C LEU A 249 -6.42 -9.48 -4.20
N SER A 250 -7.07 -10.64 -4.08
CA SER A 250 -6.80 -11.57 -3.00
C SER A 250 -6.57 -12.98 -3.53
N ALA A 251 -5.79 -13.77 -2.79
CA ALA A 251 -5.52 -15.16 -3.16
C ALA A 251 -5.17 -15.98 -1.91
N ARG A 252 -5.28 -17.30 -1.99
CA ARG A 252 -4.98 -18.24 -0.90
C ARG A 252 -3.69 -19.01 -1.16
N LYS A 253 -2.88 -19.18 -0.12
CA LYS A 253 -1.75 -20.11 -0.19
C LYS A 253 -2.29 -21.55 -0.27
N PRO A 254 -1.80 -22.40 -1.18
CA PRO A 254 -2.16 -23.81 -1.24
C PRO A 254 -2.02 -24.52 0.12
N GLY A 255 -2.87 -25.55 0.34
CA GLY A 255 -2.85 -26.37 1.54
C GLY A 255 -1.66 -27.34 1.62
#